data_584c48fcd843b7a25f8cc29082e2e833
#
_entry.id   584c48fcd843b7a25f8cc29082e2e833
#
_cell.length_a   1.000
_cell.length_b   1.000
_cell.length_c   1.000
_cell.angle_alpha   90.00
_cell.angle_beta   90.00
_cell.angle_gamma   90.00
#
_symmetry.space_group_name_H-M   'P 1'
#
loop_
_entity.id
_entity.type
_entity.pdbx_description
1 polymer ?
#
loop_
_entity_poly.entity_id
_entity_poly.type
_entity_poly.pdbx_seq_one_letter_code
_entity_poly.pdbx_strand_id
1 'polypeptide(L)'
;MASIVKRKKKYSVVYTYTDENGNKRQKWETFDTNAEAKKRKLQVEYEQEAGTFIPPSAKTVNDLLEEYMSIYGVNTWAMSTYESRKSLIANYIRPLIGDMKLEDISPRIMDKYYRDLLSVKSVVVKNVKPRNEYLTPHTIREIHKVLRNAFNQA
;
A
#
# COMPACT_ATOMS: atom_id res chain seq x y z
N MET A 1 -20.76 11.92 12.21
CA MET A 1 -21.94 11.06 12.11
C MET A 1 -21.81 10.10 10.94
N ALA A 2 -22.16 8.86 11.15
CA ALA A 2 -22.18 7.85 10.10
C ALA A 2 -23.62 7.54 9.68
N SER A 3 -23.86 7.28 8.41
CA SER A 3 -25.16 6.90 7.89
C SER A 3 -25.08 5.62 7.06
N ILE A 4 -26.21 4.91 6.96
CA ILE A 4 -26.27 3.70 6.13
C ILE A 4 -27.14 4.00 4.91
N VAL A 5 -26.59 3.75 3.72
CA VAL A 5 -27.29 3.92 2.44
C VAL A 5 -27.44 2.55 1.79
N LYS A 6 -28.68 2.16 1.52
CA LYS A 6 -28.98 0.93 0.77
C LYS A 6 -28.93 1.20 -0.72
N ARG A 7 -28.11 0.43 -1.44
CA ARG A 7 -28.04 0.47 -2.90
C ARG A 7 -28.17 -0.94 -3.47
N LYS A 8 -29.23 -1.17 -4.22
CA LYS A 8 -29.56 -2.50 -4.78
C LYS A 8 -29.60 -3.56 -3.66
N LYS A 9 -28.68 -4.54 -3.70
CA LYS A 9 -28.57 -5.62 -2.71
C LYS A 9 -27.48 -5.39 -1.63
N LYS A 10 -26.83 -4.22 -1.63
CA LYS A 10 -25.71 -3.92 -0.71
C LYS A 10 -26.01 -2.73 0.20
N TYR A 11 -25.33 -2.66 1.30
CA TYR A 11 -25.46 -1.60 2.32
C TYR A 11 -24.13 -0.87 2.45
N SER A 12 -24.14 0.44 2.30
CA SER A 12 -22.93 1.27 2.43
C SER A 12 -23.01 2.12 3.67
N VAL A 13 -21.97 2.07 4.49
CA VAL A 13 -21.75 2.99 5.60
C VAL A 13 -21.02 4.21 5.07
N VAL A 14 -21.57 5.38 5.29
CA VAL A 14 -21.01 6.65 4.83
C VAL A 14 -20.69 7.51 6.06
N TYR A 15 -19.45 7.94 6.17
CA TYR A 15 -19.04 8.78 7.26
C TYR A 15 -18.01 9.83 6.82
N THR A 16 -17.98 10.94 7.54
CA THR A 16 -17.03 12.02 7.30
C THR A 16 -15.91 11.94 8.33
N TYR A 17 -14.69 12.18 7.90
CA TYR A 17 -13.51 12.25 8.76
C TYR A 17 -12.62 13.40 8.31
N THR A 18 -11.72 13.83 9.19
CA THR A 18 -10.70 14.82 8.86
C THR A 18 -9.39 14.11 8.58
N ASP A 19 -8.79 14.41 7.43
CA ASP A 19 -7.50 13.82 7.06
C ASP A 19 -6.33 14.49 7.83
N GLU A 20 -5.11 13.98 7.65
CA GLU A 20 -3.90 14.49 8.30
C GLU A 20 -3.61 15.96 7.97
N ASN A 21 -4.17 16.47 6.87
CA ASN A 21 -4.02 17.87 6.42
C ASN A 21 -5.14 18.78 6.90
N GLY A 22 -6.05 18.29 7.74
CA GLY A 22 -7.18 19.05 8.26
C GLY A 22 -8.37 19.17 7.30
N ASN A 23 -8.36 18.48 6.16
CA ASN A 23 -9.45 18.52 5.20
C ASN A 23 -10.54 17.51 5.56
N LYS A 24 -11.79 17.92 5.45
CA LYS A 24 -12.93 17.01 5.62
C LYS A 24 -13.07 16.11 4.41
N ARG A 25 -13.04 14.80 4.64
CA ARG A 25 -13.22 13.76 3.65
C ARG A 25 -14.42 12.88 3.98
N GLN A 26 -14.99 12.26 2.96
CA GLN A 26 -16.09 11.32 3.10
C GLN A 26 -15.65 9.94 2.63
N LYS A 27 -15.92 8.90 3.42
CA LYS A 27 -15.64 7.51 3.04
C LYS A 27 -16.94 6.70 2.92
N TRP A 28 -16.93 5.80 1.96
CA TRP A 28 -17.98 4.83 1.69
C TRP A 28 -17.43 3.43 1.87
N GLU A 29 -17.99 2.65 2.78
CA GLU A 29 -17.65 1.25 2.99
C GLU A 29 -18.87 0.40 2.70
N THR A 30 -18.76 -0.55 1.76
CA THR A 30 -19.90 -1.34 1.28
C THR A 30 -19.85 -2.76 1.87
N PHE A 31 -20.98 -3.21 2.40
CA PHE A 31 -21.18 -4.52 3.03
C PHE A 31 -22.30 -5.28 2.34
N ASP A 32 -22.27 -6.59 2.43
CA ASP A 32 -23.28 -7.45 1.84
C ASP A 32 -24.54 -7.56 2.72
N THR A 33 -24.40 -7.40 4.03
CA THR A 33 -25.49 -7.46 5.00
C THR A 33 -25.70 -6.15 5.75
N ASN A 34 -26.97 -5.92 6.13
CA ASN A 34 -27.33 -4.75 6.96
C ASN A 34 -26.74 -4.86 8.38
N ALA A 35 -26.58 -6.07 8.90
CA ALA A 35 -26.01 -6.30 10.22
C ALA A 35 -24.53 -5.85 10.29
N GLU A 36 -23.75 -6.19 9.28
CA GLU A 36 -22.35 -5.75 9.15
C GLU A 36 -22.24 -4.24 9.04
N ALA A 37 -23.08 -3.63 8.19
CA ALA A 37 -23.13 -2.18 8.03
C ALA A 37 -23.47 -1.47 9.36
N LYS A 38 -24.45 -1.97 10.10
CA LYS A 38 -24.82 -1.44 11.43
C LYS A 38 -23.68 -1.56 12.43
N LYS A 39 -23.02 -2.72 12.49
CA LYS A 39 -21.86 -2.94 13.36
C LYS A 39 -20.73 -1.96 13.05
N ARG A 40 -20.42 -1.78 11.77
CA ARG A 40 -19.37 -0.83 11.36
C ARG A 40 -19.74 0.62 11.66
N LYS A 41 -20.99 1.00 11.44
CA LYS A 41 -21.50 2.33 11.79
C LYS A 41 -21.28 2.65 13.27
N LEU A 42 -21.73 1.76 14.15
CA LEU A 42 -21.58 1.92 15.62
C LEU A 42 -20.11 1.99 16.02
N GLN A 43 -19.25 1.17 15.40
CA GLN A 43 -17.81 1.21 15.66
C GLN A 43 -17.21 2.56 15.29
N VAL A 44 -17.50 3.07 14.09
CA VAL A 44 -16.98 4.37 13.62
C VAL A 44 -17.45 5.52 14.52
N GLU A 45 -18.74 5.53 14.89
CA GLU A 45 -19.30 6.55 15.78
C GLU A 45 -18.62 6.51 17.16
N TYR A 46 -18.45 5.31 17.71
CA TYR A 46 -17.75 5.13 18.99
C TYR A 46 -16.29 5.60 18.94
N GLU A 47 -15.55 5.21 17.90
CA GLU A 47 -14.16 5.62 17.72
C GLU A 47 -14.01 7.14 17.55
N GLN A 48 -14.94 7.77 16.84
CA GLN A 48 -14.96 9.23 16.66
C GLN A 48 -15.28 9.97 17.98
N GLU A 49 -16.23 9.49 18.77
CA GLU A 49 -16.57 10.05 20.09
C GLU A 49 -15.43 9.86 21.09
N ALA A 50 -14.79 8.71 21.10
CA ALA A 50 -13.65 8.40 21.97
C ALA A 50 -12.35 9.10 21.57
N GLY A 51 -12.30 9.73 20.39
CA GLY A 51 -11.08 10.33 19.84
C GLY A 51 -10.02 9.31 19.41
N THR A 52 -10.38 8.04 19.28
CA THR A 52 -9.51 6.95 18.85
C THR A 52 -9.64 6.62 17.36
N PHE A 53 -10.46 7.36 16.64
CA PHE A 53 -10.67 7.15 15.21
C PHE A 53 -9.38 7.39 14.42
N ILE A 54 -8.92 6.36 13.74
CA ILE A 54 -7.77 6.44 12.83
C ILE A 54 -8.33 6.71 11.43
N PRO A 55 -8.04 7.88 10.82
CA PRO A 55 -8.49 8.17 9.47
C PRO A 55 -8.03 7.07 8.50
N PRO A 56 -8.87 6.63 7.57
CA PRO A 56 -8.44 5.71 6.54
C PRO A 56 -7.25 6.31 5.80
N SER A 57 -6.11 5.65 5.86
CA SER A 57 -4.95 6.07 5.10
C SER A 57 -5.28 5.98 3.62
N ALA A 58 -5.25 7.11 2.93
CA ALA A 58 -5.31 7.14 1.47
C ALA A 58 -3.94 6.83 0.84
N LYS A 59 -2.96 6.44 1.65
CA LYS A 59 -1.59 6.19 1.22
C LYS A 59 -1.52 4.98 0.30
N THR A 60 -0.73 5.15 -0.74
CA THR A 60 -0.38 4.11 -1.69
C THR A 60 0.91 3.40 -1.27
N VAL A 61 1.26 2.33 -1.99
CA VAL A 61 2.56 1.68 -1.82
C VAL A 61 3.71 2.67 -2.09
N ASN A 62 3.57 3.54 -3.08
CA ASN A 62 4.57 4.59 -3.36
C ASN A 62 4.80 5.50 -2.16
N ASP A 63 3.74 5.98 -1.53
CA ASP A 63 3.84 6.86 -0.35
C ASP A 63 4.55 6.18 0.80
N LEU A 64 4.22 4.91 1.07
CA LEU A 64 4.89 4.12 2.10
C LEU A 64 6.39 3.94 1.81
N LEU A 65 6.74 3.64 0.57
CA LEU A 65 8.14 3.44 0.18
C LEU A 65 8.95 4.73 0.23
N GLU A 66 8.36 5.86 -0.15
CA GLU A 66 9.02 7.17 -0.02
C GLU A 66 9.28 7.52 1.44
N GLU A 67 8.31 7.32 2.30
CA GLU A 67 8.45 7.50 3.74
C GLU A 67 9.52 6.57 4.33
N TYR A 68 9.49 5.29 3.97
CA TYR A 68 10.48 4.30 4.40
C TYR A 68 11.91 4.66 3.97
N MET A 69 12.09 5.09 2.72
CA MET A 69 13.40 5.51 2.21
C MET A 69 13.91 6.78 2.88
N SER A 70 13.03 7.75 3.14
CA SER A 70 13.41 9.03 3.76
C SER A 70 13.76 8.88 5.24
N ILE A 71 13.03 8.06 5.98
CA ILE A 71 13.22 7.89 7.43
C ILE A 71 14.39 6.93 7.72
N TYR A 72 14.42 5.78 7.07
CA TYR A 72 15.38 4.72 7.37
C TYR A 72 16.56 4.71 6.39
N GLY A 73 16.31 4.94 5.10
CA GLY A 73 17.32 4.80 4.06
C GLY A 73 18.42 5.84 4.16
N VAL A 74 18.06 7.09 4.30
CA VAL A 74 19.02 8.22 4.33
C VAL A 74 19.91 8.17 5.57
N ASN A 75 19.39 7.78 6.71
CA ASN A 75 20.08 7.88 7.99
C ASN A 75 20.83 6.60 8.40
N THR A 76 20.43 5.44 7.91
CA THR A 76 20.95 4.15 8.44
C THR A 76 21.63 3.27 7.42
N TRP A 77 21.44 3.50 6.12
CA TRP A 77 22.00 2.62 5.08
C TRP A 77 23.28 3.19 4.48
N ALA A 78 24.18 2.29 4.07
CA ALA A 78 25.28 2.66 3.21
C ALA A 78 24.74 3.19 1.86
N MET A 79 25.47 4.11 1.23
CA MET A 79 25.06 4.73 -0.04
C MET A 79 24.76 3.69 -1.12
N SER A 80 25.59 2.66 -1.23
CA SER A 80 25.39 1.56 -2.20
C SER A 80 24.09 0.79 -1.96
N THR A 81 23.73 0.56 -0.70
CA THR A 81 22.47 -0.08 -0.31
C THR A 81 21.27 0.80 -0.64
N TYR A 82 21.37 2.09 -0.35
CA TYR A 82 20.33 3.07 -0.66
C TYR A 82 20.05 3.13 -2.16
N GLU A 83 21.08 3.30 -2.98
CA GLU A 83 20.96 3.37 -4.44
C GLU A 83 20.42 2.05 -5.04
N SER A 84 20.87 0.91 -4.53
CA SER A 84 20.38 -0.40 -4.95
C SER A 84 18.89 -0.57 -4.67
N ARG A 85 18.44 -0.25 -3.48
CA ARG A 85 17.02 -0.34 -3.11
C ARG A 85 16.17 0.67 -3.85
N LYS A 86 16.65 1.89 -4.04
CA LYS A 86 16.00 2.91 -4.84
C LYS A 86 15.77 2.44 -6.28
N SER A 87 16.75 1.82 -6.88
CA SER A 87 16.65 1.25 -8.23
C SER A 87 15.61 0.11 -8.30
N LEU A 88 15.60 -0.81 -7.35
CA LEU A 88 14.57 -1.86 -7.30
C LEU A 88 13.15 -1.31 -7.17
N ILE A 89 12.97 -0.30 -6.34
CA ILE A 89 11.67 0.38 -6.16
C ILE A 89 11.24 1.05 -7.46
N ALA A 90 12.10 1.85 -8.07
CA ALA A 90 11.78 2.61 -9.28
C ALA A 90 11.49 1.72 -10.49
N ASN A 91 12.19 0.61 -10.63
CA ASN A 91 12.11 -0.24 -11.82
C ASN A 91 11.07 -1.35 -11.72
N TYR A 92 10.83 -1.90 -10.53
CA TYR A 92 10.06 -3.14 -10.38
C TYR A 92 8.86 -3.03 -9.42
N ILE A 93 8.83 -2.06 -8.53
CA ILE A 93 7.74 -1.89 -7.58
C ILE A 93 6.78 -0.80 -8.02
N ARG A 94 7.25 0.41 -8.28
CA ARG A 94 6.40 1.55 -8.69
C ARG A 94 5.57 1.27 -9.93
N PRO A 95 6.11 0.71 -11.03
CA PRO A 95 5.33 0.48 -12.25
C PRO A 95 4.23 -0.57 -12.10
N LEU A 96 4.37 -1.50 -11.16
CA LEU A 96 3.50 -2.67 -11.02
C LEU A 96 2.47 -2.52 -9.90
N ILE A 97 2.90 -2.15 -8.71
CA ILE A 97 2.03 -2.04 -7.53
C ILE A 97 2.12 -0.71 -6.81
N GLY A 98 2.92 0.23 -7.29
CA GLY A 98 3.19 1.50 -6.59
C GLY A 98 1.94 2.35 -6.36
N ASP A 99 1.02 2.38 -7.31
CA ASP A 99 -0.22 3.17 -7.22
C ASP A 99 -1.34 2.46 -6.45
N MET A 100 -1.13 1.19 -6.07
CA MET A 100 -2.10 0.42 -5.31
C MET A 100 -2.21 0.96 -3.88
N LYS A 101 -3.44 1.10 -3.38
CA LYS A 101 -3.68 1.51 -1.99
C LYS A 101 -3.21 0.43 -1.02
N LEU A 102 -2.65 0.85 0.11
CA LEU A 102 -2.19 -0.09 1.14
C LEU A 102 -3.30 -0.98 1.68
N GLU A 103 -4.52 -0.45 1.78
CA GLU A 103 -5.69 -1.22 2.23
C GLU A 103 -6.11 -2.33 1.26
N ASP A 104 -5.74 -2.23 -0.01
CA ASP A 104 -6.05 -3.22 -1.05
C ASP A 104 -5.00 -4.34 -1.15
N ILE A 105 -3.85 -4.18 -0.47
CA ILE A 105 -2.80 -5.18 -0.46
C ILE A 105 -3.23 -6.40 0.37
N SER A 106 -3.16 -7.55 -0.24
CA SER A 106 -3.44 -8.84 0.40
C SER A 106 -2.34 -9.86 0.08
N PRO A 107 -2.19 -10.94 0.87
CA PRO A 107 -1.24 -12.01 0.56
C PRO A 107 -1.41 -12.56 -0.86
N ARG A 108 -2.65 -12.72 -1.31
CA ARG A 108 -2.97 -13.23 -2.66
C ARG A 108 -2.47 -12.29 -3.76
N ILE A 109 -2.63 -10.97 -3.58
CA ILE A 109 -2.13 -9.96 -4.51
C ILE A 109 -0.60 -9.97 -4.54
N MET A 110 0.04 -10.12 -3.39
CA MET A 110 1.50 -10.19 -3.29
C MET A 110 2.05 -11.46 -3.95
N ASP A 111 1.39 -12.61 -3.77
CA ASP A 111 1.78 -13.86 -4.45
C ASP A 111 1.67 -13.73 -5.97
N LYS A 112 0.60 -13.12 -6.46
CA LYS A 112 0.44 -12.81 -7.88
C LYS A 112 1.55 -11.88 -8.39
N TYR A 113 1.84 -10.82 -7.66
CA TYR A 113 2.91 -9.88 -7.99
C TYR A 113 4.27 -10.56 -8.11
N TYR A 114 4.66 -11.39 -7.15
CA TYR A 114 5.93 -12.13 -7.21
C TYR A 114 5.98 -13.12 -8.35
N ARG A 115 4.87 -13.75 -8.68
CA ARG A 115 4.76 -14.63 -9.86
C ARG A 115 4.93 -13.85 -11.16
N ASP A 116 4.30 -12.71 -11.27
CA ASP A 116 4.38 -11.84 -12.44
C ASP A 116 5.81 -11.28 -12.63
N LEU A 117 6.54 -11.05 -11.54
CA LEU A 117 7.95 -10.62 -11.59
C LEU A 117 8.88 -11.61 -12.34
N LEU A 118 8.57 -12.89 -12.33
CA LEU A 118 9.35 -13.91 -13.08
C LEU A 118 9.30 -13.68 -14.60
N SER A 119 8.29 -12.99 -15.10
CA SER A 119 8.11 -12.63 -16.50
C SER A 119 8.56 -11.21 -16.85
N VAL A 120 9.05 -10.46 -15.88
CA VAL A 120 9.53 -9.08 -16.08
C VAL A 120 10.98 -9.09 -16.56
N LYS A 121 11.25 -8.32 -17.60
CA LYS A 121 12.62 -8.17 -18.13
C LYS A 121 13.48 -7.31 -17.22
N SER A 122 14.74 -7.69 -17.11
CA SER A 122 15.75 -6.90 -16.40
C SER A 122 15.96 -5.54 -17.07
N VAL A 123 16.02 -4.49 -16.28
CA VAL A 123 16.24 -3.13 -16.79
C VAL A 123 17.70 -2.94 -17.21
N VAL A 124 17.90 -2.35 -18.39
CA VAL A 124 19.24 -1.99 -18.88
C VAL A 124 19.70 -0.70 -18.21
N VAL A 125 20.82 -0.76 -17.51
CA VAL A 125 21.43 0.39 -16.84
C VAL A 125 22.69 0.82 -17.57
N LYS A 126 22.79 2.10 -17.95
CA LYS A 126 23.98 2.71 -18.58
C LYS A 126 24.49 1.94 -19.82
N ASN A 127 23.57 1.47 -20.66
CA ASN A 127 23.90 0.67 -21.85
C ASN A 127 24.66 -0.65 -21.59
N VAL A 128 24.70 -1.09 -20.35
CA VAL A 128 25.23 -2.41 -19.99
C VAL A 128 24.13 -3.46 -20.14
N LYS A 129 24.38 -4.45 -20.97
CA LYS A 129 23.45 -5.56 -21.18
C LYS A 129 23.32 -6.35 -19.87
N PRO A 130 22.09 -6.56 -19.34
CA PRO A 130 21.92 -7.32 -18.11
C PRO A 130 22.40 -8.78 -18.33
N ARG A 131 22.97 -9.38 -17.29
CA ARG A 131 23.47 -10.76 -17.33
C ARG A 131 22.35 -11.77 -17.64
N ASN A 132 21.15 -11.50 -17.16
CA ASN A 132 19.95 -12.31 -17.40
C ASN A 132 18.86 -11.44 -18.02
N GLU A 133 18.15 -11.97 -19.02
CA GLU A 133 17.07 -11.25 -19.69
C GLU A 133 15.90 -10.97 -18.76
N TYR A 134 15.56 -11.91 -17.89
CA TYR A 134 14.48 -11.80 -16.90
C TYR A 134 15.02 -11.71 -15.49
N LEU A 135 14.19 -11.24 -14.56
CA LEU A 135 14.54 -11.16 -13.14
C LEU A 135 14.86 -12.56 -12.59
N THR A 136 15.97 -12.65 -11.87
CA THR A 136 16.35 -13.89 -11.18
C THR A 136 15.58 -14.02 -9.85
N PRO A 137 15.41 -15.25 -9.33
CA PRO A 137 14.84 -15.47 -8.00
C PRO A 137 15.57 -14.70 -6.90
N HIS A 138 16.88 -14.47 -7.05
CA HIS A 138 17.66 -13.66 -6.12
C HIS A 138 17.18 -12.21 -6.10
N THR A 139 17.00 -11.59 -7.27
CA THR A 139 16.50 -10.21 -7.38
C THR A 139 15.09 -10.08 -6.83
N ILE A 140 14.22 -11.04 -7.11
CA ILE A 140 12.84 -11.07 -6.56
C ILE A 140 12.87 -11.19 -5.03
N ARG A 141 13.79 -11.95 -4.46
CA ARG A 141 13.99 -12.06 -3.02
C ARG A 141 14.43 -10.74 -2.40
N GLU A 142 15.30 -9.99 -3.07
CA GLU A 142 15.71 -8.65 -2.62
C GLU A 142 14.54 -7.66 -2.66
N ILE A 143 13.70 -7.71 -3.70
CA ILE A 143 12.45 -6.93 -3.78
C ILE A 143 11.51 -7.28 -2.61
N HIS A 144 11.36 -8.57 -2.32
CA HIS A 144 10.56 -9.05 -1.18
C HIS A 144 11.07 -8.49 0.15
N LYS A 145 12.38 -8.48 0.37
CA LYS A 145 12.98 -7.92 1.59
C LYS A 145 12.65 -6.43 1.75
N VAL A 146 12.75 -5.65 0.68
CA VAL A 146 12.41 -4.22 0.70
C VAL A 146 10.94 -4.02 1.09
N LEU A 147 10.03 -4.71 0.43
CA LEU A 147 8.59 -4.61 0.70
C LEU A 147 8.25 -5.08 2.11
N ARG A 148 8.78 -6.22 2.54
CA ARG A 148 8.54 -6.75 3.88
C ARG A 148 9.00 -5.76 4.96
N ASN A 149 10.17 -5.19 4.81
CA ASN A 149 10.69 -4.21 5.79
C ASN A 149 9.85 -2.94 5.80
N ALA A 150 9.46 -2.43 4.63
CA ALA A 150 8.59 -1.26 4.53
C ALA A 150 7.21 -1.49 5.15
N PHE A 151 6.57 -2.64 4.87
CA PHE A 151 5.28 -2.98 5.46
C PHE A 151 5.35 -3.21 6.97
N ASN A 152 6.44 -3.74 7.49
CA ASN A 152 6.62 -3.92 8.94
C ASN A 152 6.80 -2.60 9.69
N GLN A 153 7.20 -1.53 9.00
CA GLN A 153 7.32 -0.17 9.57
C GLN A 153 6.07 0.69 9.37
N ALA A 154 5.13 0.19 8.64
CA ALA A 154 3.87 0.89 8.39
C ALA A 154 2.95 0.95 9.62
#